data_4e0d5a7590c4ea13c4c41355c4f91b33
#
_entry.id   4e0d5a7590c4ea13c4c41355c4f91b33
#
_cell.length_a   1.000
_cell.length_b   1.000
_cell.length_c   1.000
_cell.angle_alpha   90.00
_cell.angle_beta   90.00
_cell.angle_gamma   90.00
#
_symmetry.space_group_name_H-M   'P 1'
#
loop_
_entity.id
_entity.type
_entity.pdbx_description
1 polymer ?
#
loop_
_entity_poly.entity_id
_entity_poly.type
_entity_poly.pdbx_seq_one_letter_code
_entity_poly.pdbx_strand_id
1 'polypeptide(L)'
;FIVLAGNTISARNSAMRYLIIQVCSGVLLLIGASMMVYQTGNHELTKLDLSSNFGVFIFLAFGIKAAFPFLNGWLQDSYPEASPTGTVALSAFTTKLAIYALARTFPGTETLIWIGAIMTAFPVFFAVIENDLRRVLSFSLNNQLGFMVVGIGIGTELSLNGTVAHAFVHIIYKALLFMSMGAVLHRVGTTKASELGGLYK
;
A
#
# COMPACT_ATOMS: atom_id res chain seq x y z
N PHE A 1 13.23 -10.21 -1.85
CA PHE A 1 13.83 -10.58 -3.13
C PHE A 1 13.56 -9.53 -4.21
N ILE A 2 12.30 -9.12 -4.48
CA ILE A 2 11.94 -8.17 -5.55
C ILE A 2 12.66 -6.81 -5.38
N VAL A 3 12.73 -6.27 -4.17
CA VAL A 3 13.44 -5.01 -3.89
C VAL A 3 14.95 -5.21 -3.99
N LEU A 4 15.47 -6.33 -3.49
CA LEU A 4 16.89 -6.69 -3.62
C LEU A 4 17.35 -6.81 -5.08
N ALA A 5 16.46 -7.20 -5.98
CA ALA A 5 16.74 -7.30 -7.41
C ALA A 5 17.05 -5.94 -8.08
N GLY A 6 16.82 -4.81 -7.41
CA GLY A 6 17.28 -3.49 -7.83
C GLY A 6 18.81 -3.35 -7.83
N ASN A 7 19.50 -4.23 -7.10
CA ASN A 7 20.95 -4.43 -7.09
C ASN A 7 21.80 -3.17 -6.77
N THR A 8 21.23 -2.24 -6.00
CA THR A 8 21.91 -1.04 -5.49
C THR A 8 22.06 -1.12 -3.97
N ILE A 9 22.95 -0.31 -3.38
CA ILE A 9 23.10 -0.20 -1.92
C ILE A 9 21.79 0.34 -1.32
N SER A 10 21.16 1.30 -1.99
CA SER A 10 19.85 1.85 -1.61
C SER A 10 18.77 0.77 -1.60
N ALA A 11 18.68 -0.04 -2.67
CA ALA A 11 17.75 -1.16 -2.75
C ALA A 11 17.92 -2.17 -1.62
N ARG A 12 19.18 -2.45 -1.22
CA ARG A 12 19.47 -3.35 -0.08
C ARG A 12 18.95 -2.79 1.23
N ASN A 13 19.21 -1.51 1.52
CA ASN A 13 18.75 -0.86 2.74
C ASN A 13 17.21 -0.78 2.79
N SER A 14 16.59 -0.42 1.68
CA SER A 14 15.13 -0.39 1.54
C SER A 14 14.51 -1.77 1.69
N ALA A 15 15.15 -2.82 1.16
CA ALA A 15 14.70 -4.20 1.32
C ALA A 15 14.73 -4.66 2.77
N MET A 16 15.75 -4.27 3.54
CA MET A 16 15.83 -4.59 4.98
C MET A 16 14.72 -3.90 5.77
N ARG A 17 14.46 -2.62 5.53
CA ARG A 17 13.34 -1.89 6.17
C ARG A 17 11.99 -2.53 5.80
N TYR A 18 11.80 -2.84 4.53
CA TYR A 18 10.62 -3.54 4.04
C TYR A 18 10.41 -4.87 4.78
N LEU A 19 11.46 -5.69 4.88
CA LEU A 19 11.41 -6.99 5.54
C LEU A 19 11.00 -6.85 7.02
N ILE A 20 11.66 -5.96 7.77
CA ILE A 20 11.38 -5.75 9.18
C ILE A 20 9.92 -5.33 9.41
N ILE A 21 9.42 -4.37 8.63
CA ILE A 21 8.05 -3.88 8.77
C ILE A 21 7.03 -4.95 8.38
N GLN A 22 7.30 -5.72 7.32
CA GLN A 22 6.38 -6.78 6.89
C GLN A 22 6.37 -7.98 7.86
N VAL A 23 7.52 -8.32 8.46
CA VAL A 23 7.59 -9.34 9.52
C VAL A 23 6.83 -8.86 10.76
N CYS A 24 7.02 -7.62 11.18
CA CYS A 24 6.27 -7.02 12.29
C CYS A 24 4.75 -7.10 12.06
N SER A 25 4.29 -6.71 10.86
CA SER A 25 2.87 -6.85 10.48
C SER A 25 2.39 -8.31 10.54
N GLY A 26 3.23 -9.27 10.10
CA GLY A 26 2.90 -10.69 10.14
C GLY A 26 2.77 -11.22 11.57
N VAL A 27 3.68 -10.80 12.46
CA VAL A 27 3.62 -11.16 13.89
C VAL A 27 2.36 -10.59 14.55
N LEU A 28 2.03 -9.33 14.30
CA LEU A 28 0.79 -8.72 14.82
C LEU A 28 -0.46 -9.46 14.33
N LEU A 29 -0.48 -9.86 13.05
CA LEU A 29 -1.58 -10.64 12.50
C LEU A 29 -1.69 -12.01 13.18
N LEU A 30 -0.57 -12.70 13.39
CA LEU A 30 -0.53 -14.00 14.05
C LEU A 30 -1.03 -13.90 15.50
N ILE A 31 -0.59 -12.89 16.25
CA ILE A 31 -1.05 -12.63 17.62
C ILE A 31 -2.56 -12.40 17.62
N GLY A 32 -3.06 -11.49 16.77
CA GLY A 32 -4.48 -11.19 16.69
C GLY A 32 -5.33 -12.41 16.30
N ALA A 33 -4.90 -13.16 15.29
CA ALA A 33 -5.60 -14.38 14.86
C ALA A 33 -5.61 -15.46 15.94
N SER A 34 -4.48 -15.70 16.62
CA SER A 34 -4.40 -16.67 17.71
C SER A 34 -5.30 -16.28 18.88
N MET A 35 -5.31 -14.99 19.26
CA MET A 35 -6.21 -14.49 20.31
C MET A 35 -7.68 -14.63 19.92
N MET A 36 -8.03 -14.32 18.65
CA MET A 36 -9.38 -14.48 18.13
C MET A 36 -9.85 -15.93 18.26
N VAL A 37 -9.04 -16.88 17.77
CA VAL A 37 -9.38 -18.31 17.85
C VAL A 37 -9.50 -18.77 19.30
N TYR A 38 -8.58 -18.34 20.17
CA TYR A 38 -8.63 -18.71 21.60
C TYR A 38 -9.88 -18.19 22.32
N GLN A 39 -10.31 -16.96 22.01
CA GLN A 39 -11.46 -16.33 22.69
C GLN A 39 -12.81 -16.71 22.10
N THR A 40 -12.89 -16.90 20.79
CA THR A 40 -14.17 -17.11 20.09
C THR A 40 -14.37 -18.56 19.61
N GLY A 41 -13.31 -19.37 19.56
CA GLY A 41 -13.33 -20.71 18.95
C GLY A 41 -13.58 -20.70 17.44
N ASN A 42 -13.69 -19.52 16.82
CA ASN A 42 -13.97 -19.36 15.39
C ASN A 42 -12.68 -19.11 14.60
N HIS A 43 -12.54 -19.80 13.47
CA HIS A 43 -11.41 -19.66 12.54
C HIS A 43 -11.75 -18.77 11.33
N GLU A 44 -13.00 -18.32 11.21
CA GLU A 44 -13.42 -17.52 10.07
C GLU A 44 -13.14 -16.04 10.28
N LEU A 45 -12.57 -15.40 9.27
CA LEU A 45 -12.32 -13.97 9.23
C LEU A 45 -13.63 -13.25 8.84
N THR A 46 -14.48 -13.00 9.82
CA THR A 46 -15.75 -12.27 9.71
C THR A 46 -15.57 -10.80 10.06
N LYS A 47 -16.67 -10.05 10.14
CA LYS A 47 -16.65 -8.65 10.61
C LYS A 47 -16.14 -8.61 12.04
N LEU A 48 -15.11 -7.80 12.28
CA LEU A 48 -14.47 -7.59 13.57
C LEU A 48 -14.78 -6.19 14.11
N ASP A 49 -14.67 -6.04 15.42
CA ASP A 49 -14.81 -4.77 16.11
C ASP A 49 -13.48 -4.37 16.76
N LEU A 50 -13.20 -3.06 16.78
CA LEU A 50 -12.03 -2.47 17.45
C LEU A 50 -12.15 -2.48 18.98
N SER A 51 -13.31 -2.79 19.54
CA SER A 51 -13.50 -2.96 20.99
C SER A 51 -12.73 -4.19 21.55
N SER A 52 -12.46 -5.17 20.71
CA SER A 52 -11.72 -6.38 21.08
C SER A 52 -10.21 -6.20 20.90
N ASN A 53 -9.40 -6.69 21.84
CA ASN A 53 -7.95 -6.63 21.75
C ASN A 53 -7.42 -7.32 20.48
N PHE A 54 -7.98 -8.48 20.11
CA PHE A 54 -7.56 -9.17 18.87
C PHE A 54 -7.93 -8.38 17.62
N GLY A 55 -9.07 -7.67 17.63
CA GLY A 55 -9.45 -6.80 16.54
C GLY A 55 -8.44 -5.67 16.30
N VAL A 56 -7.92 -5.06 17.36
CA VAL A 56 -6.88 -4.03 17.29
C VAL A 56 -5.59 -4.56 16.67
N PHE A 57 -5.11 -5.75 17.08
CA PHE A 57 -3.91 -6.34 16.50
C PHE A 57 -4.07 -6.66 15.00
N ILE A 58 -5.21 -7.21 14.60
CA ILE A 58 -5.52 -7.52 13.19
C ILE A 58 -5.63 -6.20 12.38
N PHE A 59 -6.30 -5.18 12.94
CA PHE A 59 -6.44 -3.87 12.32
C PHE A 59 -5.08 -3.20 12.07
N LEU A 60 -4.19 -3.19 13.06
CA LEU A 60 -2.84 -2.65 12.92
C LEU A 60 -2.02 -3.44 11.89
N ALA A 61 -2.13 -4.77 11.89
CA ALA A 61 -1.44 -5.61 10.92
C ALA A 61 -1.86 -5.28 9.47
N PHE A 62 -3.14 -5.13 9.22
CA PHE A 62 -3.64 -4.73 7.91
C PHE A 62 -3.32 -3.26 7.60
N GLY A 63 -3.35 -2.39 8.61
CA GLY A 63 -2.98 -0.98 8.47
C GLY A 63 -1.54 -0.78 8.03
N ILE A 64 -0.59 -1.53 8.57
CA ILE A 64 0.82 -1.53 8.14
C ILE A 64 0.90 -1.90 6.65
N LYS A 65 0.21 -2.96 6.23
CA LYS A 65 0.20 -3.43 4.83
C LYS A 65 -0.56 -2.50 3.89
N ALA A 66 -1.58 -1.79 4.39
CA ALA A 66 -2.32 -0.77 3.66
C ALA A 66 -1.58 0.58 3.62
N ALA A 67 -0.42 0.68 4.27
CA ALA A 67 0.39 1.90 4.37
C ALA A 67 -0.36 3.07 5.05
N PHE A 68 -0.92 2.83 6.24
CA PHE A 68 -1.53 3.86 7.07
C PHE A 68 -0.56 5.01 7.37
N PRO A 69 -1.06 6.19 7.73
CA PRO A 69 -0.21 7.34 8.08
C PRO A 69 0.84 6.95 9.12
N PHE A 70 2.05 7.48 8.96
CA PHE A 70 3.26 7.16 9.74
C PHE A 70 3.82 5.73 9.55
N LEU A 71 3.04 4.80 8.98
CA LEU A 71 3.45 3.42 8.70
C LEU A 71 3.72 3.17 7.21
N ASN A 72 3.68 4.23 6.39
CA ASN A 72 3.76 4.16 4.93
C ASN A 72 5.20 4.29 4.37
N GLY A 73 6.20 4.60 5.20
CA GLY A 73 7.57 4.84 4.75
C GLY A 73 8.18 3.68 3.96
N TRP A 74 7.84 2.45 4.32
CA TRP A 74 8.32 1.26 3.61
C TRP A 74 7.90 1.23 2.13
N LEU A 75 6.74 1.80 1.80
CA LEU A 75 6.22 1.84 0.43
C LEU A 75 7.00 2.85 -0.42
N GLN A 76 7.20 4.06 0.09
CA GLN A 76 7.94 5.12 -0.61
C GLN A 76 9.42 4.79 -0.78
N ASP A 77 10.01 4.05 0.17
CA ASP A 77 11.40 3.62 0.11
C ASP A 77 11.61 2.43 -0.83
N SER A 78 10.68 1.47 -0.82
CA SER A 78 10.92 0.17 -1.47
C SER A 78 10.48 0.12 -2.93
N TYR A 79 9.39 0.80 -3.30
CA TYR A 79 8.85 0.70 -4.66
C TYR A 79 9.74 1.35 -5.72
N PRO A 80 10.31 2.54 -5.48
CA PRO A 80 11.25 3.14 -6.44
C PRO A 80 12.53 2.34 -6.63
N GLU A 81 13.00 1.67 -5.57
CA GLU A 81 14.26 0.92 -5.56
C GLU A 81 14.12 -0.52 -6.08
N ALA A 82 12.90 -1.04 -6.17
CA ALA A 82 12.66 -2.37 -6.71
C ALA A 82 12.98 -2.43 -8.23
N SER A 83 13.23 -3.64 -8.74
CA SER A 83 13.41 -3.82 -10.17
C SER A 83 12.20 -3.30 -10.97
N PRO A 84 12.37 -2.82 -12.21
CA PRO A 84 11.27 -2.25 -13.00
C PRO A 84 10.03 -3.17 -13.09
N THR A 85 10.23 -4.45 -13.36
CA THR A 85 9.17 -5.45 -13.43
C THR A 85 8.62 -5.81 -12.06
N GLY A 86 9.50 -5.89 -11.04
CA GLY A 86 9.12 -6.21 -9.67
C GLY A 86 8.22 -5.15 -9.04
N THR A 87 8.46 -3.86 -9.32
CA THR A 87 7.61 -2.76 -8.84
C THR A 87 6.18 -2.89 -9.37
N VAL A 88 5.99 -3.36 -10.60
CA VAL A 88 4.66 -3.61 -11.16
C VAL A 88 3.89 -4.61 -10.31
N ALA A 89 4.51 -5.75 -10.00
CA ALA A 89 3.88 -6.80 -9.16
C ALA A 89 3.60 -6.29 -7.74
N LEU A 90 4.55 -5.57 -7.11
CA LEU A 90 4.36 -4.98 -5.78
C LEU A 90 3.21 -3.98 -5.77
N SER A 91 3.12 -3.09 -6.78
CA SER A 91 2.07 -2.09 -6.86
C SER A 91 0.69 -2.68 -7.14
N ALA A 92 0.63 -3.78 -7.90
CA ALA A 92 -0.62 -4.45 -8.25
C ALA A 92 -1.26 -5.16 -7.05
N PHE A 93 -0.49 -5.95 -6.30
CA PHE A 93 -1.07 -6.91 -5.35
C PHE A 93 -0.90 -6.54 -3.88
N THR A 94 0.29 -6.08 -3.46
CA THR A 94 0.65 -6.02 -2.03
C THR A 94 -0.35 -5.22 -1.18
N THR A 95 -0.63 -3.98 -1.58
CA THR A 95 -1.51 -3.09 -0.82
C THR A 95 -3.00 -3.39 -1.03
N LYS A 96 -3.38 -3.93 -2.20
CA LYS A 96 -4.78 -4.25 -2.50
C LYS A 96 -5.29 -5.46 -1.73
N LEU A 97 -4.42 -6.42 -1.45
CA LEU A 97 -4.76 -7.52 -0.54
C LEU A 97 -5.07 -7.01 0.87
N ALA A 98 -4.35 -6.00 1.36
CA ALA A 98 -4.64 -5.36 2.63
C ALA A 98 -5.99 -4.59 2.60
N ILE A 99 -6.27 -3.86 1.51
CA ILE A 99 -7.56 -3.20 1.30
C ILE A 99 -8.71 -4.21 1.27
N TYR A 100 -8.55 -5.33 0.58
CA TYR A 100 -9.52 -6.41 0.57
C TYR A 100 -9.76 -6.96 1.99
N ALA A 101 -8.69 -7.23 2.74
CA ALA A 101 -8.78 -7.72 4.10
C ALA A 101 -9.51 -6.72 5.01
N LEU A 102 -9.18 -5.41 4.93
CA LEU A 102 -9.89 -4.36 5.67
C LEU A 102 -11.37 -4.25 5.28
N ALA A 103 -11.70 -4.33 4.00
CA ALA A 103 -13.08 -4.28 3.53
C ALA A 103 -13.92 -5.45 4.04
N ARG A 104 -13.29 -6.62 4.21
CA ARG A 104 -13.95 -7.81 4.73
C ARG A 104 -14.13 -7.78 6.25
N THR A 105 -13.16 -7.20 6.97
CA THR A 105 -13.10 -7.31 8.44
C THR A 105 -13.61 -6.09 9.17
N PHE A 106 -13.41 -4.88 8.63
CA PHE A 106 -13.74 -3.61 9.31
C PHE A 106 -14.63 -2.66 8.49
N PRO A 107 -15.66 -3.16 7.75
CA PRO A 107 -16.54 -2.26 7.01
C PRO A 107 -17.38 -1.41 7.99
N GLY A 108 -17.48 -0.11 7.70
CA GLY A 108 -18.26 0.83 8.52
C GLY A 108 -17.55 1.28 9.80
N THR A 109 -16.24 1.11 9.88
CA THR A 109 -15.43 1.59 11.01
C THR A 109 -15.09 3.06 10.80
N GLU A 110 -15.66 3.97 11.60
CA GLU A 110 -15.49 5.43 11.45
C GLU A 110 -14.02 5.87 11.48
N THR A 111 -13.19 5.24 12.30
CA THR A 111 -11.74 5.52 12.39
C THR A 111 -11.06 5.42 11.02
N LEU A 112 -11.51 4.52 10.13
CA LEU A 112 -10.97 4.37 8.78
C LEU A 112 -11.24 5.59 7.90
N ILE A 113 -12.33 6.34 8.15
CA ILE A 113 -12.63 7.57 7.40
C ILE A 113 -11.53 8.60 7.65
N TRP A 114 -11.19 8.83 8.90
CA TRP A 114 -10.14 9.79 9.28
C TRP A 114 -8.75 9.35 8.83
N ILE A 115 -8.42 8.08 9.03
CA ILE A 115 -7.16 7.50 8.56
C ILE A 115 -7.05 7.65 7.03
N GLY A 116 -8.09 7.29 6.29
CA GLY A 116 -8.10 7.40 4.84
C GLY A 116 -8.06 8.84 4.34
N ALA A 117 -8.70 9.79 5.03
CA ALA A 117 -8.62 11.21 4.71
C ALA A 117 -7.17 11.73 4.82
N ILE A 118 -6.47 11.37 5.89
CA ILE A 118 -5.05 11.72 6.07
C ILE A 118 -4.18 11.05 4.99
N MET A 119 -4.43 9.76 4.69
CA MET A 119 -3.73 9.03 3.62
C MET A 119 -3.94 9.66 2.25
N THR A 120 -5.09 10.27 2.02
CA THR A 120 -5.41 10.95 0.76
C THR A 120 -4.69 12.30 0.66
N ALA A 121 -4.75 13.11 1.70
CA ALA A 121 -4.23 14.47 1.68
C ALA A 121 -2.70 14.54 1.79
N PHE A 122 -2.12 13.85 2.77
CA PHE A 122 -0.72 14.01 3.13
C PHE A 122 0.29 13.64 2.03
N PRO A 123 0.15 12.51 1.29
CA PRO A 123 1.12 12.14 0.27
C PRO A 123 1.15 13.08 -0.94
N VAL A 124 0.08 13.84 -1.19
CA VAL A 124 0.02 14.78 -2.32
C VAL A 124 1.07 15.87 -2.17
N PHE A 125 1.26 16.42 -0.97
CA PHE A 125 2.27 17.45 -0.72
C PHE A 125 3.67 16.96 -1.05
N PHE A 126 4.01 15.73 -0.69
CA PHE A 126 5.30 15.14 -1.02
C PHE A 126 5.43 14.82 -2.51
N ALA A 127 4.35 14.36 -3.14
CA ALA A 127 4.35 14.07 -4.57
C ALA A 127 4.64 15.31 -5.43
N VAL A 128 4.20 16.50 -4.99
CA VAL A 128 4.40 17.76 -5.74
C VAL A 128 5.86 18.23 -5.70
N ILE A 129 6.57 18.00 -4.60
CA ILE A 129 7.96 18.44 -4.42
C ILE A 129 8.99 17.38 -4.85
N GLU A 130 8.55 16.16 -5.14
CA GLU A 130 9.41 15.04 -5.50
C GLU A 130 9.85 15.12 -6.96
N ASN A 131 11.14 14.90 -7.21
CA ASN A 131 11.72 14.91 -8.55
C ASN A 131 11.81 13.52 -9.20
N ASP A 132 11.88 12.45 -8.40
CA ASP A 132 11.89 11.08 -8.92
C ASP A 132 10.46 10.62 -9.25
N LEU A 133 10.19 10.39 -10.54
CA LEU A 133 8.86 10.01 -11.01
C LEU A 133 8.38 8.65 -10.46
N ARG A 134 9.27 7.71 -10.14
CA ARG A 134 8.89 6.44 -9.48
C ARG A 134 8.46 6.68 -8.03
N ARG A 135 9.10 7.63 -7.33
CA ARG A 135 8.68 8.07 -6.00
C ARG A 135 7.35 8.82 -6.05
N VAL A 136 7.16 9.71 -7.02
CA VAL A 136 5.87 10.36 -7.28
C VAL A 136 4.75 9.33 -7.45
N LEU A 137 4.99 8.27 -8.23
CA LEU A 137 4.01 7.19 -8.40
C LEU A 137 3.72 6.43 -7.10
N SER A 138 4.71 6.29 -6.21
CA SER A 138 4.54 5.66 -4.90
C SER A 138 3.71 6.52 -3.96
N PHE A 139 3.93 7.83 -3.90
CA PHE A 139 3.08 8.77 -3.17
C PHE A 139 1.65 8.79 -3.71
N SER A 140 1.50 8.86 -5.03
CA SER A 140 0.20 8.79 -5.69
C SER A 140 -0.52 7.45 -5.43
N LEU A 141 0.21 6.34 -5.28
CA LEU A 141 -0.39 5.06 -4.89
C LEU A 141 -0.97 5.14 -3.48
N ASN A 142 -0.24 5.72 -2.52
CA ASN A 142 -0.72 5.88 -1.15
C ASN A 142 -1.95 6.79 -1.07
N ASN A 143 -1.97 7.88 -1.84
CA ASN A 143 -3.15 8.75 -1.98
C ASN A 143 -4.39 7.96 -2.43
N GLN A 144 -4.27 7.13 -3.45
CA GLN A 144 -5.39 6.33 -3.96
C GLN A 144 -5.86 5.25 -2.97
N LEU A 145 -4.94 4.68 -2.20
CA LEU A 145 -5.31 3.78 -1.10
C LEU A 145 -6.15 4.50 -0.04
N GLY A 146 -5.86 5.78 0.22
CA GLY A 146 -6.65 6.62 1.12
C GLY A 146 -8.12 6.67 0.73
N PHE A 147 -8.43 6.89 -0.56
CA PHE A 147 -9.82 6.87 -1.05
C PHE A 147 -10.50 5.51 -0.80
N MET A 148 -9.78 4.42 -1.03
CA MET A 148 -10.31 3.08 -0.77
C MET A 148 -10.58 2.86 0.71
N VAL A 149 -9.69 3.32 1.59
CA VAL A 149 -9.84 3.22 3.05
C VAL A 149 -11.04 4.05 3.54
N VAL A 150 -11.24 5.27 3.00
CA VAL A 150 -12.46 6.07 3.29
C VAL A 150 -13.71 5.31 2.88
N GLY A 151 -13.72 4.74 1.68
CA GLY A 151 -14.87 3.98 1.19
C GLY A 151 -15.21 2.77 2.08
N ILE A 152 -14.21 2.08 2.63
CA ILE A 152 -14.40 1.01 3.61
C ILE A 152 -14.98 1.58 4.92
N GLY A 153 -14.45 2.72 5.37
CA GLY A 153 -14.89 3.39 6.60
C GLY A 153 -16.36 3.81 6.56
N ILE A 154 -16.84 4.28 5.40
CA ILE A 154 -18.26 4.60 5.19
C ILE A 154 -19.15 3.35 5.32
N GLY A 155 -18.71 2.21 4.80
CA GLY A 155 -19.31 0.90 5.03
C GLY A 155 -20.67 0.66 4.38
N THR A 156 -21.19 1.59 3.56
CA THR A 156 -22.42 1.34 2.79
C THR A 156 -22.13 0.36 1.65
N GLU A 157 -23.13 -0.38 1.18
CA GLU A 157 -22.99 -1.31 0.06
C GLU A 157 -22.45 -0.59 -1.18
N LEU A 158 -22.97 0.59 -1.48
CA LEU A 158 -22.50 1.41 -2.61
C LEU A 158 -21.03 1.80 -2.46
N SER A 159 -20.59 2.23 -1.26
CA SER A 159 -19.20 2.62 -1.02
C SER A 159 -18.23 1.44 -1.09
N LEU A 160 -18.64 0.27 -0.59
CA LEU A 160 -17.84 -0.96 -0.67
C LEU A 160 -17.69 -1.43 -2.11
N ASN A 161 -18.80 -1.45 -2.88
CA ASN A 161 -18.77 -1.79 -4.30
C ASN A 161 -17.89 -0.80 -5.10
N GLY A 162 -18.00 0.50 -4.80
CA GLY A 162 -17.14 1.54 -5.36
C GLY A 162 -15.66 1.34 -5.02
N THR A 163 -15.37 0.96 -3.79
CA THR A 163 -14.00 0.66 -3.33
C THR A 163 -13.39 -0.53 -4.08
N VAL A 164 -14.16 -1.61 -4.26
CA VAL A 164 -13.72 -2.81 -5.00
C VAL A 164 -13.48 -2.47 -6.47
N ALA A 165 -14.40 -1.75 -7.11
CA ALA A 165 -14.26 -1.29 -8.49
C ALA A 165 -13.03 -0.39 -8.65
N HIS A 166 -12.83 0.57 -7.72
CA HIS A 166 -11.65 1.44 -7.70
C HIS A 166 -10.36 0.61 -7.54
N ALA A 167 -10.32 -0.34 -6.62
CA ALA A 167 -9.15 -1.19 -6.40
C ALA A 167 -8.77 -1.95 -7.67
N PHE A 168 -9.74 -2.52 -8.38
CA PHE A 168 -9.54 -3.25 -9.63
C PHE A 168 -8.97 -2.34 -10.74
N VAL A 169 -9.62 -1.21 -11.00
CA VAL A 169 -9.16 -0.25 -12.01
C VAL A 169 -7.78 0.31 -11.65
N HIS A 170 -7.55 0.59 -10.36
CA HIS A 170 -6.28 1.10 -9.87
C HIS A 170 -5.12 0.10 -10.09
N ILE A 171 -5.35 -1.19 -9.95
CA ILE A 171 -4.34 -2.22 -10.28
C ILE A 171 -3.87 -2.05 -11.71
N ILE A 172 -4.80 -1.94 -12.66
CA ILE A 172 -4.52 -1.87 -14.09
C ILE A 172 -3.72 -0.61 -14.43
N TYR A 173 -4.23 0.57 -14.09
CA TYR A 173 -3.56 1.80 -14.51
C TYR A 173 -2.25 2.08 -13.75
N LYS A 174 -2.13 1.64 -12.48
CA LYS A 174 -0.86 1.77 -11.76
C LYS A 174 0.20 0.80 -12.26
N ALA A 175 -0.19 -0.42 -12.62
CA ALA A 175 0.71 -1.35 -13.29
C ALA A 175 1.25 -0.73 -14.58
N LEU A 176 0.37 -0.15 -15.42
CA LEU A 176 0.76 0.54 -16.64
C LEU A 176 1.73 1.69 -16.38
N LEU A 177 1.44 2.55 -15.40
CA LEU A 177 2.30 3.69 -15.05
C LEU A 177 3.69 3.24 -14.57
N PHE A 178 3.77 2.21 -13.72
CA PHE A 178 5.07 1.68 -13.28
C PHE A 178 5.81 0.96 -14.40
N MET A 179 5.11 0.28 -15.32
CA MET A 179 5.72 -0.31 -16.53
C MET A 179 6.31 0.78 -17.42
N SER A 180 5.57 1.86 -17.68
CA SER A 180 6.02 2.99 -18.50
C SER A 180 7.27 3.65 -17.89
N MET A 181 7.26 3.91 -16.58
CA MET A 181 8.44 4.46 -15.90
C MET A 181 9.60 3.47 -15.82
N GLY A 182 9.31 2.17 -15.76
CA GLY A 182 10.31 1.12 -15.87
C GLY A 182 10.99 1.09 -17.25
N ALA A 183 10.21 1.29 -18.31
CA ALA A 183 10.73 1.40 -19.67
C ALA A 183 11.60 2.66 -19.85
N VAL A 184 11.17 3.81 -19.30
CA VAL A 184 11.98 5.05 -19.28
C VAL A 184 13.31 4.81 -18.56
N LEU A 185 13.28 4.25 -17.37
CA LEU A 185 14.49 3.93 -16.59
C LEU A 185 15.45 3.02 -17.40
N HIS A 186 14.91 1.99 -18.02
CA HIS A 186 15.70 1.04 -18.82
C HIS A 186 16.35 1.72 -20.04
N ARG A 187 15.66 2.66 -20.66
CA ARG A 187 16.11 3.33 -21.91
C ARG A 187 17.05 4.49 -21.63
N VAL A 188 16.79 5.30 -20.60
CA VAL A 188 17.48 6.57 -20.33
C VAL A 188 18.44 6.47 -19.13
N GLY A 189 18.23 5.49 -18.23
CA GLY A 189 19.06 5.30 -17.04
C GLY A 189 18.69 6.18 -15.85
N THR A 190 17.71 7.09 -15.98
CA THR A 190 17.24 7.97 -14.91
C THR A 190 15.71 8.08 -14.89
N THR A 191 15.15 8.37 -13.70
CA THR A 191 13.72 8.65 -13.50
C THR A 191 13.49 10.06 -12.95
N LYS A 192 14.53 10.87 -12.84
CA LYS A 192 14.42 12.25 -12.37
C LYS A 192 13.83 13.15 -13.45
N ALA A 193 12.71 13.81 -13.14
CA ALA A 193 11.99 14.65 -14.07
C ALA A 193 12.87 15.78 -14.67
N SER A 194 13.77 16.35 -13.85
CA SER A 194 14.70 17.41 -14.30
C SER A 194 15.77 16.94 -15.31
N GLU A 195 16.00 15.63 -15.40
CA GLU A 195 17.00 15.02 -16.30
C GLU A 195 16.35 14.41 -17.56
N LEU A 196 15.00 14.39 -17.61
CA LEU A 196 14.25 13.80 -18.72
C LEU A 196 13.88 14.85 -19.76
N GLY A 197 14.08 14.52 -21.04
CA GLY A 197 13.67 15.36 -22.16
C GLY A 197 13.90 14.66 -23.51
N GLY A 198 13.24 15.15 -24.55
CA GLY A 198 13.46 14.67 -25.93
C GLY A 198 13.03 13.22 -26.20
N LEU A 199 12.22 12.59 -25.36
CA LEU A 199 11.81 11.19 -25.44
C LEU A 199 10.86 10.85 -26.61
N TYR A 200 10.42 11.86 -27.35
CA TYR A 200 9.50 11.71 -28.50
C TYR A 200 10.19 11.42 -29.84
N LYS A 201 11.53 11.37 -29.83
CA LYS A 201 12.35 11.09 -31.03
C LYS A 201 12.68 9.62 -31.17
#